data_00e4c9027c519864ff2bc340f62ffe5e
#
_entry.id   00e4c9027c519864ff2bc340f62ffe5e
#
_cell.length_a   1.000
_cell.length_b   1.000
_cell.length_c   1.000
_cell.angle_alpha   90.00
_cell.angle_beta   90.00
_cell.angle_gamma   90.00
#
_symmetry.space_group_name_H-M   'P 1'
#
loop_
_entity.id
_entity.type
_entity.pdbx_description
1 polymer ?
#
loop_
_entity_poly.entity_id
_entity_poly.type
_entity_poly.pdbx_seq_one_letter_code
_entity_poly.pdbx_strand_id
1 'polypeptide(L)'
;MKLTILGSGCPSVDLDRHGPSALIDCGEGARILIDCGSGVTQRLLEHGLPGSEIDALLLTHLHSDHIVDLFQLIISSWHQGRPRPQKVFGPPGIRDYVDQLLMLWKAELRQRIAHEQRSSTKALEVDVTEIKDGEELNFGNLRVKTVTVMHLPVRHAFGFVFETAEEKAVISGDTIYCPALIEAAKGADVLLHEVFIHGEMSLVEGNRTPKTVENVASYHTLDSVVGKVATDAEVSCLMLTHFAPPKFDREKLLSTVSRDFAGPVLVGEDLMTLDLARNSISWKKMQIALGSVNLN
;
A
#
# COMPACT_ATOMS: atom_id res chain seq x y z
N MET A 1 -9.94 2.08 -13.55
CA MET A 1 -8.94 1.69 -12.51
C MET A 1 -9.67 1.25 -11.25
N LYS A 2 -9.21 0.18 -10.61
CA LYS A 2 -9.70 -0.23 -9.30
C LYS A 2 -8.57 -0.12 -8.28
N LEU A 3 -8.86 0.46 -7.12
CA LEU A 3 -7.98 0.50 -5.97
C LEU A 3 -8.55 -0.38 -4.87
N THR A 4 -7.83 -1.42 -4.48
CA THR A 4 -8.22 -2.32 -3.39
C THR A 4 -7.22 -2.22 -2.25
N ILE A 5 -7.69 -2.00 -1.02
CA ILE A 5 -6.87 -2.19 0.19
C ILE A 5 -6.82 -3.68 0.48
N LEU A 6 -5.64 -4.29 0.45
CA LEU A 6 -5.44 -5.69 0.83
C LEU A 6 -5.13 -5.80 2.32
N GLY A 7 -4.42 -4.83 2.88
CA GLY A 7 -4.13 -4.72 4.29
C GLY A 7 -4.10 -3.27 4.72
N SER A 8 -4.89 -2.94 5.73
CA SER A 8 -5.08 -1.59 6.26
C SER A 8 -4.42 -1.38 7.63
N GLY A 9 -3.71 -2.38 8.15
CA GLY A 9 -3.07 -2.35 9.45
C GLY A 9 -1.69 -1.70 9.43
N CYS A 10 -0.98 -1.85 10.54
CA CYS A 10 0.33 -1.30 10.84
C CYS A 10 1.21 -2.42 11.44
N PRO A 11 2.43 -2.16 11.97
CA PRO A 11 3.26 -3.23 12.55
C PRO A 11 2.60 -4.04 13.67
N SER A 12 1.59 -3.47 14.34
CA SER A 12 0.81 -4.19 15.37
C SER A 12 -0.18 -5.14 14.71
N VAL A 13 -0.03 -6.45 14.98
CA VAL A 13 -0.91 -7.48 14.42
C VAL A 13 -2.35 -7.31 14.90
N ASP A 14 -3.27 -7.34 13.96
CA ASP A 14 -4.71 -7.36 14.19
C ASP A 14 -5.39 -8.41 13.28
N LEU A 15 -6.50 -9.00 13.72
CA LEU A 15 -7.18 -10.06 12.97
C LEU A 15 -7.97 -9.52 11.78
N ASP A 16 -8.45 -8.29 11.89
CA ASP A 16 -9.30 -7.66 10.87
C ASP A 16 -8.48 -6.78 9.90
N ARG A 17 -7.24 -6.42 10.28
CA ARG A 17 -6.34 -5.53 9.53
C ARG A 17 -4.98 -6.16 9.35
N HIS A 18 -4.72 -6.68 8.15
CA HIS A 18 -3.40 -7.22 7.77
C HIS A 18 -2.40 -6.10 7.52
N GLY A 19 -1.13 -6.48 7.39
CA GLY A 19 -0.04 -5.53 7.14
C GLY A 19 -0.27 -4.69 5.89
N PRO A 20 0.33 -3.47 5.82
CA PRO A 20 0.05 -2.50 4.79
C PRO A 20 0.23 -3.06 3.39
N SER A 21 -0.81 -2.98 2.57
CA SER A 21 -0.74 -3.34 1.16
C SER A 21 -1.98 -2.87 0.39
N ALA A 22 -1.79 -2.51 -0.86
CA ALA A 22 -2.85 -2.12 -1.76
C ALA A 22 -2.64 -2.74 -3.15
N LEU A 23 -3.70 -2.82 -3.94
CA LEU A 23 -3.68 -3.29 -5.32
C LEU A 23 -4.29 -2.23 -6.22
N ILE A 24 -3.56 -1.85 -7.26
CA ILE A 24 -4.11 -1.14 -8.42
C ILE A 24 -4.34 -2.17 -9.52
N ASP A 25 -5.57 -2.27 -10.00
CA ASP A 25 -5.96 -3.17 -11.09
C ASP A 25 -6.59 -2.38 -12.25
N CYS A 26 -5.86 -2.30 -13.35
CA CYS A 26 -6.32 -1.74 -14.64
C CYS A 26 -6.53 -2.84 -15.69
N GLY A 27 -6.61 -4.11 -15.28
CA GLY A 27 -6.71 -5.26 -16.14
C GLY A 27 -5.36 -5.94 -16.40
N GLU A 28 -5.36 -6.86 -17.36
CA GLU A 28 -4.19 -7.68 -17.69
C GLU A 28 -3.00 -6.81 -18.12
N GLY A 29 -1.84 -7.06 -17.52
CA GLY A 29 -0.60 -6.30 -17.74
C GLY A 29 -0.42 -5.08 -16.84
N ALA A 30 -1.44 -4.72 -16.04
CA ALA A 30 -1.42 -3.57 -15.13
C ALA A 30 -2.06 -3.88 -13.76
N ARG A 31 -1.70 -5.02 -13.16
CA ARG A 31 -2.05 -5.42 -11.80
C ARG A 31 -0.85 -5.19 -10.90
N ILE A 32 -0.86 -4.06 -10.23
CA ILE A 32 0.27 -3.58 -9.45
C ILE A 32 -0.04 -3.73 -7.96
N LEU A 33 0.78 -4.51 -7.27
CA LEU A 33 0.76 -4.62 -5.82
C LEU A 33 1.63 -3.51 -5.22
N ILE A 34 1.13 -2.80 -4.23
CA ILE A 34 1.85 -1.77 -3.49
C ILE A 34 2.04 -2.28 -2.07
N ASP A 35 3.29 -2.38 -1.65
CA ASP A 35 3.75 -2.98 -0.41
C ASP A 35 3.35 -4.47 -0.25
N CYS A 36 4.06 -5.15 0.61
CA CYS A 36 3.96 -6.58 0.82
C CYS A 36 3.99 -6.89 2.33
N GLY A 37 3.04 -6.30 3.04
CA GLY A 37 2.87 -6.47 4.47
C GLY A 37 2.36 -7.86 4.86
N SER A 38 2.34 -8.14 6.15
CA SER A 38 1.98 -9.45 6.68
C SER A 38 0.58 -9.88 6.24
N GLY A 39 0.48 -11.08 5.62
CA GLY A 39 -0.79 -11.69 5.19
C GLY A 39 -1.30 -11.21 3.83
N VAL A 40 -0.55 -10.39 3.09
CA VAL A 40 -0.99 -9.91 1.77
C VAL A 40 -1.23 -11.04 0.78
N THR A 41 -0.45 -12.12 0.86
CA THR A 41 -0.59 -13.28 -0.04
C THR A 41 -1.94 -13.97 0.14
N GLN A 42 -2.43 -14.07 1.38
CA GLN A 42 -3.76 -14.60 1.68
C GLN A 42 -4.86 -13.64 1.22
N ARG A 43 -4.70 -12.35 1.44
CA ARG A 43 -5.65 -11.32 1.01
C ARG A 43 -5.80 -11.24 -0.51
N LEU A 44 -4.71 -11.44 -1.27
CA LEU A 44 -4.78 -11.57 -2.72
C LEU A 44 -5.69 -12.75 -3.14
N LEU A 45 -5.54 -13.92 -2.52
CA LEU A 45 -6.41 -15.08 -2.81
C LEU A 45 -7.86 -14.82 -2.42
N GLU A 46 -8.13 -14.20 -1.28
CA GLU A 46 -9.48 -13.81 -0.88
C GLU A 46 -10.11 -12.80 -1.85
N HIS A 47 -9.29 -11.90 -2.40
CA HIS A 47 -9.73 -10.97 -3.45
C HIS A 47 -10.01 -11.68 -4.79
N GLY A 48 -9.59 -12.95 -4.93
CA GLY A 48 -9.75 -13.74 -6.16
C GLY A 48 -8.60 -13.58 -7.15
N LEU A 49 -7.49 -12.96 -6.76
CA LEU A 49 -6.32 -12.74 -7.59
C LEU A 49 -5.09 -13.45 -6.98
N PRO A 50 -4.62 -14.57 -7.53
CA PRO A 50 -3.43 -15.22 -7.02
C PRO A 50 -2.18 -14.38 -7.28
N GLY A 51 -1.18 -14.47 -6.40
CA GLY A 51 0.08 -13.73 -6.54
C GLY A 51 0.82 -13.98 -7.86
N SER A 52 0.56 -15.14 -8.51
CA SER A 52 1.10 -15.45 -9.84
C SER A 52 0.64 -14.51 -10.94
N GLU A 53 -0.47 -13.80 -10.75
CA GLU A 53 -1.06 -12.86 -11.73
C GLU A 53 -0.66 -11.39 -11.50
N ILE A 54 0.06 -11.09 -10.42
CA ILE A 54 0.60 -9.74 -10.17
C ILE A 54 1.67 -9.41 -11.20
N ASP A 55 1.60 -8.25 -11.84
CA ASP A 55 2.55 -7.83 -12.86
C ASP A 55 3.81 -7.22 -12.26
N ALA A 56 3.65 -6.43 -11.18
CA ALA A 56 4.77 -5.85 -10.44
C ALA A 56 4.39 -5.61 -8.98
N LEU A 57 5.41 -5.63 -8.11
CA LEU A 57 5.36 -5.14 -6.74
C LEU A 57 6.13 -3.82 -6.67
N LEU A 58 5.50 -2.78 -6.14
CA LEU A 58 6.11 -1.50 -5.80
C LEU A 58 6.18 -1.37 -4.29
N LEU A 59 7.37 -1.09 -3.75
CA LEU A 59 7.57 -0.89 -2.32
C LEU A 59 7.76 0.59 -2.02
N THR A 60 6.98 1.11 -1.07
CA THR A 60 7.06 2.50 -0.64
C THR A 60 8.35 2.76 0.14
N HIS A 61 8.70 1.88 1.06
CA HIS A 61 9.92 1.91 1.85
C HIS A 61 10.23 0.51 2.45
N LEU A 62 11.31 0.39 3.22
CA LEU A 62 11.80 -0.91 3.71
C LEU A 62 11.53 -1.15 5.20
N HIS A 63 10.49 -0.56 5.80
CA HIS A 63 10.04 -1.01 7.11
C HIS A 63 9.49 -2.44 7.01
N SER A 64 9.67 -3.20 8.08
CA SER A 64 9.37 -4.64 8.10
C SER A 64 7.90 -4.95 7.79
N ASP A 65 6.97 -4.14 8.25
CA ASP A 65 5.54 -4.31 8.02
C ASP A 65 5.11 -4.07 6.56
N HIS A 66 5.93 -3.39 5.76
CA HIS A 66 5.69 -3.18 4.32
C HIS A 66 6.32 -4.23 3.42
N ILE A 67 7.17 -5.14 3.95
CA ILE A 67 7.96 -6.07 3.11
C ILE A 67 7.99 -7.52 3.62
N VAL A 68 7.50 -7.80 4.83
CA VAL A 68 7.70 -9.09 5.51
C VAL A 68 7.15 -10.29 4.74
N ASP A 69 6.08 -10.14 3.94
CA ASP A 69 5.44 -11.23 3.20
C ASP A 69 6.08 -11.51 1.82
N LEU A 70 7.16 -10.80 1.45
CA LEU A 70 7.76 -10.89 0.11
C LEU A 70 8.20 -12.32 -0.25
N PHE A 71 8.79 -13.07 0.68
CA PHE A 71 9.16 -14.45 0.39
C PHE A 71 7.92 -15.34 0.18
N GLN A 72 6.87 -15.12 0.98
CA GLN A 72 5.60 -15.85 0.83
C GLN A 72 4.96 -15.55 -0.53
N LEU A 73 5.01 -14.29 -1.00
CA LEU A 73 4.53 -13.91 -2.33
C LEU A 73 5.32 -14.64 -3.43
N ILE A 74 6.64 -14.70 -3.35
CA ILE A 74 7.51 -15.37 -4.32
C ILE A 74 7.21 -16.87 -4.36
N ILE A 75 7.26 -17.55 -3.21
CA ILE A 75 7.10 -19.00 -3.13
C ILE A 75 5.70 -19.45 -3.50
N SER A 76 4.66 -18.76 -3.05
CA SER A 76 3.28 -19.10 -3.41
C SER A 76 2.99 -18.86 -4.89
N SER A 77 3.50 -17.77 -5.47
CA SER A 77 3.37 -17.50 -6.90
C SER A 77 3.99 -18.60 -7.76
N TRP A 78 5.15 -19.13 -7.34
CA TRP A 78 5.77 -20.29 -8.01
C TRP A 78 4.87 -21.53 -7.94
N HIS A 79 4.31 -21.83 -6.76
CA HIS A 79 3.38 -22.94 -6.58
C HIS A 79 2.06 -22.76 -7.36
N GLN A 80 1.65 -21.51 -7.58
CA GLN A 80 0.48 -21.15 -8.38
C GLN A 80 0.76 -21.12 -9.90
N GLY A 81 1.98 -21.49 -10.33
CA GLY A 81 2.32 -21.66 -11.74
C GLY A 81 2.74 -20.38 -12.47
N ARG A 82 3.22 -19.37 -11.75
CA ARG A 82 3.77 -18.14 -12.39
C ARG A 82 4.83 -18.50 -13.44
N PRO A 83 4.69 -18.04 -14.71
CA PRO A 83 5.60 -18.42 -15.79
C PRO A 83 6.80 -17.47 -15.96
N ARG A 84 6.87 -16.38 -15.19
CA ARG A 84 7.82 -15.27 -15.35
C ARG A 84 8.44 -14.84 -14.03
N PRO A 85 9.60 -14.13 -14.03
CA PRO A 85 10.18 -13.54 -12.84
C PRO A 85 9.21 -12.59 -12.11
N GLN A 86 9.41 -12.41 -10.81
CA GLN A 86 8.77 -11.34 -10.05
C GLN A 86 9.45 -10.02 -10.41
N LYS A 87 8.68 -9.00 -10.75
CA LYS A 87 9.19 -7.64 -10.90
C LYS A 87 8.99 -6.90 -9.58
N VAL A 88 10.07 -6.42 -9.00
CA VAL A 88 10.05 -5.66 -7.73
C VAL A 88 10.73 -4.32 -7.96
N PHE A 89 9.99 -3.26 -7.70
CA PHE A 89 10.47 -1.90 -7.70
C PHE A 89 10.44 -1.38 -6.26
N GLY A 90 11.51 -0.78 -5.80
CA GLY A 90 11.57 -0.28 -4.43
C GLY A 90 12.74 0.66 -4.20
N PRO A 91 12.86 1.22 -2.99
CA PRO A 91 13.92 2.15 -2.66
C PRO A 91 15.30 1.49 -2.69
N PRO A 92 16.37 2.30 -2.73
CA PRO A 92 17.74 1.81 -2.56
C PRO A 92 17.88 0.87 -1.34
N GLY A 93 18.53 -0.28 -1.54
CA GLY A 93 18.66 -1.36 -0.56
C GLY A 93 17.71 -2.54 -0.79
N ILE A 94 16.68 -2.40 -1.63
CA ILE A 94 15.77 -3.52 -1.94
C ILE A 94 16.48 -4.69 -2.62
N ARG A 95 17.47 -4.41 -3.46
CA ARG A 95 18.27 -5.47 -4.13
C ARG A 95 18.98 -6.33 -3.10
N ASP A 96 19.70 -5.71 -2.18
CA ASP A 96 20.40 -6.41 -1.10
C ASP A 96 19.44 -7.21 -0.23
N TYR A 97 18.27 -6.65 0.07
CA TYR A 97 17.22 -7.35 0.83
C TYR A 97 16.76 -8.62 0.12
N VAL A 98 16.42 -8.53 -1.18
CA VAL A 98 15.95 -9.68 -1.98
C VAL A 98 17.05 -10.74 -2.09
N ASP A 99 18.29 -10.34 -2.35
CA ASP A 99 19.43 -11.25 -2.46
C ASP A 99 19.66 -12.03 -1.15
N GLN A 100 19.60 -11.34 -0.01
CA GLN A 100 19.74 -11.95 1.31
C GLN A 100 18.54 -12.86 1.64
N LEU A 101 17.31 -12.43 1.31
CA LEU A 101 16.09 -13.22 1.49
C LEU A 101 16.17 -14.54 0.74
N LEU A 102 16.54 -14.52 -0.54
CA LEU A 102 16.69 -15.73 -1.36
C LEU A 102 17.88 -16.59 -0.89
N MET A 103 18.95 -15.97 -0.41
CA MET A 103 20.07 -16.68 0.17
C MET A 103 19.69 -17.47 1.43
N LEU A 104 18.86 -16.89 2.30
CA LEU A 104 18.35 -17.53 3.51
C LEU A 104 17.62 -18.84 3.19
N TRP A 105 16.83 -18.86 2.11
CA TRP A 105 16.03 -19.99 1.69
C TRP A 105 16.71 -20.90 0.66
N LYS A 106 17.94 -20.61 0.28
CA LYS A 106 18.69 -21.30 -0.80
C LYS A 106 18.76 -22.82 -0.63
N ALA A 107 18.98 -23.30 0.60
CA ALA A 107 19.11 -24.74 0.86
C ALA A 107 17.78 -25.47 0.64
N GLU A 108 16.68 -24.92 1.15
CA GLU A 108 15.31 -25.43 0.99
C GLU A 108 14.90 -25.39 -0.48
N LEU A 109 15.08 -24.27 -1.16
CA LEU A 109 14.72 -24.12 -2.56
C LEU A 109 15.47 -25.11 -3.46
N ARG A 110 16.77 -25.32 -3.23
CA ARG A 110 17.54 -26.32 -3.98
C ARG A 110 17.02 -27.74 -3.78
N GLN A 111 16.71 -28.11 -2.53
CA GLN A 111 16.16 -29.44 -2.21
C GLN A 111 14.80 -29.62 -2.88
N ARG A 112 13.93 -28.64 -2.81
CA ARG A 112 12.59 -28.64 -3.40
C ARG A 112 12.66 -28.76 -4.92
N ILE A 113 13.47 -27.92 -5.58
CA ILE A 113 13.66 -27.97 -7.04
C ILE A 113 14.15 -29.35 -7.49
N ALA A 114 15.16 -29.91 -6.81
CA ALA A 114 15.71 -31.21 -7.16
C ALA A 114 14.72 -32.35 -6.97
N HIS A 115 13.89 -32.31 -5.94
CA HIS A 115 12.93 -33.36 -5.60
C HIS A 115 11.66 -33.28 -6.43
N GLU A 116 11.07 -32.09 -6.56
CA GLU A 116 9.77 -31.90 -7.22
C GLU A 116 9.86 -31.92 -8.75
N GLN A 117 11.04 -31.72 -9.32
CA GLN A 117 11.30 -31.73 -10.78
C GLN A 117 10.31 -30.88 -11.57
N ARG A 118 9.99 -29.69 -11.06
CA ARG A 118 9.08 -28.76 -11.72
C ARG A 118 9.62 -28.27 -13.06
N SER A 119 8.72 -28.05 -14.02
CA SER A 119 9.06 -27.65 -15.39
C SER A 119 9.72 -26.26 -15.48
N SER A 120 9.55 -25.40 -14.49
CA SER A 120 10.14 -24.06 -14.47
C SER A 120 10.43 -23.59 -13.06
N THR A 121 11.53 -22.86 -12.91
CA THR A 121 11.93 -22.12 -11.69
C THR A 121 11.87 -20.60 -11.89
N LYS A 122 11.40 -20.13 -13.03
CA LYS A 122 11.41 -18.69 -13.39
C LYS A 122 10.67 -17.81 -12.40
N ALA A 123 9.65 -18.30 -11.73
CA ALA A 123 8.93 -17.56 -10.70
C ALA A 123 9.76 -17.31 -9.42
N LEU A 124 10.87 -18.01 -9.22
CA LEU A 124 11.82 -17.78 -8.13
C LEU A 124 12.89 -16.75 -8.48
N GLU A 125 12.96 -16.34 -9.74
CA GLU A 125 13.80 -15.22 -10.17
C GLU A 125 13.09 -13.91 -9.82
N VAL A 126 13.85 -12.90 -9.38
CA VAL A 126 13.32 -11.59 -9.02
C VAL A 126 14.08 -10.52 -9.79
N ASP A 127 13.35 -9.81 -10.64
CA ASP A 127 13.86 -8.64 -11.37
C ASP A 127 13.70 -7.40 -10.49
N VAL A 128 14.76 -7.00 -9.83
CA VAL A 128 14.76 -5.86 -8.91
C VAL A 128 15.19 -4.58 -9.62
N THR A 129 14.40 -3.53 -9.48
CA THR A 129 14.73 -2.16 -9.88
C THR A 129 14.68 -1.24 -8.67
N GLU A 130 15.80 -0.60 -8.34
CA GLU A 130 15.83 0.46 -7.34
C GLU A 130 15.35 1.75 -7.98
N ILE A 131 14.30 2.33 -7.39
CA ILE A 131 13.64 3.53 -7.87
C ILE A 131 14.18 4.79 -7.19
N LYS A 132 13.95 5.93 -7.83
CA LYS A 132 14.30 7.27 -7.34
C LYS A 132 13.15 8.25 -7.57
N ASP A 133 13.26 9.42 -6.98
CA ASP A 133 12.27 10.50 -7.11
C ASP A 133 11.99 10.85 -8.57
N GLY A 134 10.71 11.06 -8.88
CA GLY A 134 10.24 11.48 -10.20
C GLY A 134 10.37 10.43 -11.29
N GLU A 135 10.73 9.19 -10.97
CA GLU A 135 10.83 8.11 -11.96
C GLU A 135 9.46 7.71 -12.48
N GLU A 136 9.37 7.49 -13.78
CA GLU A 136 8.14 7.04 -14.45
C GLU A 136 8.26 5.58 -14.88
N LEU A 137 7.31 4.77 -14.45
CA LEU A 137 7.16 3.37 -14.83
C LEU A 137 5.89 3.22 -15.65
N ASN A 138 5.93 2.37 -16.69
CA ASN A 138 4.80 2.16 -17.57
C ASN A 138 4.37 0.69 -17.58
N PHE A 139 3.07 0.46 -17.36
CA PHE A 139 2.44 -0.86 -17.34
C PHE A 139 1.20 -0.81 -18.26
N GLY A 140 1.37 -1.18 -19.54
CA GLY A 140 0.29 -1.04 -20.49
C GLY A 140 -0.20 0.41 -20.62
N ASN A 141 -1.46 0.65 -20.29
CA ASN A 141 -2.08 1.98 -20.27
C ASN A 141 -1.93 2.72 -18.92
N LEU A 142 -1.32 2.09 -17.93
CA LEU A 142 -1.08 2.67 -16.61
C LEU A 142 0.31 3.29 -16.55
N ARG A 143 0.40 4.56 -16.24
CA ARG A 143 1.62 5.27 -15.86
C ARG A 143 1.71 5.37 -14.35
N VAL A 144 2.88 5.07 -13.80
CA VAL A 144 3.17 5.22 -12.37
C VAL A 144 4.34 6.17 -12.19
N LYS A 145 4.16 7.21 -11.39
CA LYS A 145 5.23 8.15 -11.04
C LYS A 145 5.56 8.03 -9.56
N THR A 146 6.85 7.96 -9.24
CA THR A 146 7.37 7.98 -7.88
C THR A 146 7.44 9.39 -7.34
N VAL A 147 7.14 9.57 -6.07
CA VAL A 147 7.25 10.84 -5.35
C VAL A 147 7.95 10.59 -4.04
N THR A 148 9.09 11.25 -3.80
CA THR A 148 9.75 11.17 -2.49
C THR A 148 8.87 11.79 -1.41
N VAL A 149 8.65 11.05 -0.32
CA VAL A 149 7.88 11.49 0.84
C VAL A 149 8.73 11.63 2.09
N MET A 150 8.19 12.24 3.12
CA MET A 150 8.93 12.64 4.32
C MET A 150 8.66 11.66 5.48
N HIS A 151 9.51 10.65 5.61
CA HIS A 151 9.36 9.59 6.63
C HIS A 151 10.67 9.37 7.43
N LEU A 152 11.31 10.46 7.87
CA LEU A 152 12.56 10.35 8.63
C LEU A 152 12.35 9.62 9.97
N PRO A 153 13.25 8.69 10.37
CA PRO A 153 14.65 8.55 9.87
C PRO A 153 14.83 7.71 8.60
N VAL A 154 13.75 7.14 8.02
CA VAL A 154 13.83 6.45 6.73
C VAL A 154 14.12 7.47 5.63
N ARG A 155 15.30 7.33 4.98
CA ARG A 155 15.78 8.31 3.99
C ARG A 155 15.14 8.15 2.63
N HIS A 156 14.74 6.93 2.29
CA HIS A 156 14.19 6.58 0.98
C HIS A 156 12.79 6.02 1.19
N ALA A 157 11.80 6.90 1.15
CA ALA A 157 10.40 6.59 1.21
C ALA A 157 9.67 7.28 0.06
N PHE A 158 8.73 6.56 -0.55
CA PHE A 158 8.03 7.00 -1.75
C PHE A 158 6.51 6.85 -1.59
N GLY A 159 5.80 7.84 -2.12
CA GLY A 159 4.43 7.70 -2.58
C GLY A 159 4.40 7.41 -4.08
N PHE A 160 3.25 7.00 -4.58
CA PHE A 160 3.06 6.66 -5.98
C PHE A 160 1.83 7.35 -6.55
N VAL A 161 1.97 7.92 -7.74
CA VAL A 161 0.87 8.45 -8.55
C VAL A 161 0.59 7.46 -9.67
N PHE A 162 -0.64 7.00 -9.77
CA PHE A 162 -1.13 6.08 -10.80
C PHE A 162 -2.07 6.84 -11.72
N GLU A 163 -1.77 6.86 -13.00
CA GLU A 163 -2.55 7.60 -13.99
C GLU A 163 -2.86 6.75 -15.23
N THR A 164 -4.11 6.80 -15.63
CA THR A 164 -4.57 6.41 -16.97
C THR A 164 -4.98 7.66 -17.74
N ALA A 165 -5.56 7.53 -18.94
CA ALA A 165 -6.08 8.68 -19.68
C ALA A 165 -7.23 9.42 -18.97
N GLU A 166 -7.95 8.72 -18.08
CA GLU A 166 -9.22 9.19 -17.49
C GLU A 166 -9.19 9.28 -15.97
N GLU A 167 -8.24 8.60 -15.30
CA GLU A 167 -8.30 8.38 -13.86
C GLU A 167 -6.93 8.59 -13.22
N LYS A 168 -6.94 9.16 -12.00
CA LYS A 168 -5.74 9.41 -11.20
C LYS A 168 -5.95 8.96 -9.76
N ALA A 169 -5.13 8.00 -9.31
CA ALA A 169 -5.06 7.57 -7.92
C ALA A 169 -3.68 7.87 -7.33
N VAL A 170 -3.63 8.25 -6.06
CA VAL A 170 -2.36 8.50 -5.36
C VAL A 170 -2.33 7.68 -4.09
N ILE A 171 -1.18 7.07 -3.81
CA ILE A 171 -0.91 6.32 -2.58
C ILE A 171 0.25 7.01 -1.86
N SER A 172 0.04 7.40 -0.60
CA SER A 172 0.99 8.20 0.14
C SER A 172 2.28 7.46 0.52
N GLY A 173 2.21 6.13 0.77
CA GLY A 173 3.17 5.49 1.65
C GLY A 173 3.13 6.14 3.04
N ASP A 174 4.14 5.86 3.87
CA ASP A 174 4.24 6.49 5.19
C ASP A 174 4.92 7.84 5.08
N THR A 175 4.32 8.87 5.66
CA THR A 175 4.81 10.26 5.56
C THR A 175 4.17 11.18 6.59
N ILE A 176 4.85 12.24 6.94
CA ILE A 176 4.22 13.42 7.54
C ILE A 176 3.55 14.26 6.45
N TYR A 177 2.93 15.42 6.83
CA TYR A 177 2.48 16.41 5.84
C TYR A 177 3.60 16.72 4.84
N CYS A 178 3.41 16.33 3.59
CA CYS A 178 4.46 16.37 2.55
C CYS A 178 4.02 17.21 1.35
N PRO A 179 4.59 18.42 1.17
CA PRO A 179 4.22 19.30 0.04
C PRO A 179 4.41 18.67 -1.33
N ALA A 180 5.45 17.84 -1.51
CA ALA A 180 5.71 17.17 -2.79
C ALA A 180 4.59 16.15 -3.13
N LEU A 181 4.11 15.40 -2.13
CA LEU A 181 2.98 14.48 -2.30
C LEU A 181 1.68 15.23 -2.59
N ILE A 182 1.43 16.33 -1.85
CA ILE A 182 0.25 17.18 -2.04
C ILE A 182 0.22 17.73 -3.48
N GLU A 183 1.32 18.28 -3.97
CA GLU A 183 1.40 18.78 -5.35
C GLU A 183 1.20 17.65 -6.38
N ALA A 184 1.79 16.48 -6.14
CA ALA A 184 1.62 15.33 -7.01
C ALA A 184 0.18 14.77 -6.99
N ALA A 185 -0.51 14.89 -5.86
CA ALA A 185 -1.89 14.43 -5.68
C ALA A 185 -2.95 15.44 -6.16
N LYS A 186 -2.56 16.63 -6.61
CA LYS A 186 -3.54 17.65 -7.03
C LYS A 186 -4.56 17.11 -8.03
N GLY A 187 -5.83 17.30 -7.67
CA GLY A 187 -6.99 16.93 -8.47
C GLY A 187 -7.15 15.42 -8.69
N ALA A 188 -6.53 14.57 -7.86
CA ALA A 188 -6.69 13.13 -7.97
C ALA A 188 -8.13 12.69 -7.63
N ASP A 189 -8.60 11.64 -8.30
CA ASP A 189 -9.90 11.03 -8.00
C ASP A 189 -9.91 10.41 -6.60
N VAL A 190 -8.76 9.84 -6.18
CA VAL A 190 -8.59 9.31 -4.84
C VAL A 190 -7.16 9.50 -4.33
N LEU A 191 -7.05 9.85 -3.05
CA LEU A 191 -5.82 9.77 -2.27
C LEU A 191 -5.99 8.68 -1.22
N LEU A 192 -5.25 7.56 -1.36
CA LEU A 192 -5.08 6.57 -0.30
C LEU A 192 -3.95 7.04 0.61
N HIS A 193 -4.26 7.39 1.85
CA HIS A 193 -3.30 7.98 2.78
C HIS A 193 -3.23 7.22 4.11
N GLU A 194 -2.02 7.10 4.65
CA GLU A 194 -1.80 6.59 6.00
C GLU A 194 -2.40 7.52 7.05
N VAL A 195 -2.66 7.02 8.24
CA VAL A 195 -3.09 7.86 9.37
C VAL A 195 -2.64 7.33 10.73
N PHE A 196 -1.99 8.21 11.48
CA PHE A 196 -1.63 7.98 12.88
C PHE A 196 -2.64 8.64 13.80
N ILE A 197 -3.36 7.82 14.58
CA ILE A 197 -4.43 8.27 15.49
C ILE A 197 -3.83 8.48 16.87
N HIS A 198 -3.19 9.62 17.06
CA HIS A 198 -2.37 9.90 18.23
C HIS A 198 -3.11 9.69 19.57
N GLY A 199 -4.34 10.14 19.67
CA GLY A 199 -5.14 10.05 20.88
C GLY A 199 -5.62 8.64 21.27
N GLU A 200 -5.49 7.68 20.35
CA GLU A 200 -5.90 6.28 20.58
C GLU A 200 -4.72 5.33 20.84
N MET A 201 -3.48 5.85 20.82
CA MET A 201 -2.29 5.04 21.08
C MET A 201 -2.18 4.70 22.57
N SER A 202 -2.38 3.43 22.91
CA SER A 202 -2.24 2.92 24.27
C SER A 202 -0.77 2.89 24.71
N LEU A 203 -0.51 3.28 25.95
CA LEU A 203 0.80 3.10 26.58
C LEU A 203 0.99 1.64 27.00
N VAL A 204 2.22 1.14 26.92
CA VAL A 204 2.61 -0.21 27.33
C VAL A 204 3.84 -0.08 28.23
N GLU A 205 3.72 -0.48 29.48
CA GLU A 205 4.80 -0.41 30.44
C GLU A 205 6.05 -1.12 29.92
N GLY A 206 7.20 -0.47 30.05
CA GLY A 206 8.49 -0.99 29.57
C GLY A 206 8.69 -1.01 28.06
N ASN A 207 7.68 -0.67 27.26
CA ASN A 207 7.77 -0.73 25.81
C ASN A 207 7.30 0.55 25.10
N ARG A 208 6.05 0.98 25.34
CA ARG A 208 5.48 2.17 24.67
C ARG A 208 5.23 3.28 25.68
N THR A 209 6.22 4.16 25.85
CA THR A 209 6.15 5.35 26.68
C THR A 209 5.50 6.51 25.95
N PRO A 210 5.08 7.60 26.62
CA PRO A 210 4.64 8.82 25.95
C PRO A 210 5.67 9.31 24.94
N LYS A 211 6.96 9.25 25.27
CA LYS A 211 8.05 9.66 24.36
C LYS A 211 8.13 8.75 23.12
N THR A 212 7.87 7.45 23.27
CA THR A 212 7.79 6.52 22.13
C THR A 212 6.64 6.92 21.20
N VAL A 213 5.46 7.24 21.73
CA VAL A 213 4.30 7.68 20.94
C VAL A 213 4.60 8.98 20.20
N GLU A 214 5.20 9.98 20.85
CA GLU A 214 5.63 11.23 20.23
C GLU A 214 6.63 10.99 19.09
N ASN A 215 7.63 10.13 19.31
CA ASN A 215 8.64 9.82 18.30
C ASN A 215 8.00 9.14 17.08
N VAL A 216 7.07 8.18 17.26
CA VAL A 216 6.36 7.54 16.15
C VAL A 216 5.46 8.57 15.45
N ALA A 217 4.73 9.39 16.18
CA ALA A 217 3.91 10.47 15.63
C ALA A 217 4.72 11.47 14.76
N SER A 218 6.00 11.64 15.05
CA SER A 218 6.85 12.62 14.37
C SER A 218 7.19 12.28 12.92
N TYR A 219 6.92 11.06 12.47
CA TYR A 219 7.19 10.62 11.11
C TYR A 219 5.96 10.03 10.39
N HIS A 220 4.77 10.18 10.97
CA HIS A 220 3.48 9.82 10.38
C HIS A 220 2.54 11.03 10.29
N THR A 221 1.54 10.94 9.42
CA THR A 221 0.50 11.97 9.33
C THR A 221 -0.57 11.72 10.40
N LEU A 222 -0.76 12.73 11.26
CA LEU A 222 -1.77 12.67 12.31
C LEU A 222 -3.20 12.72 11.75
N ASP A 223 -4.14 12.10 12.47
CA ASP A 223 -5.58 12.20 12.21
C ASP A 223 -6.08 13.66 12.12
N SER A 224 -5.48 14.56 12.89
CA SER A 224 -5.76 16.01 12.86
C SER A 224 -5.13 16.76 11.69
N VAL A 225 -4.35 16.10 10.83
CA VAL A 225 -3.62 16.72 9.71
C VAL A 225 -4.03 16.14 8.36
N VAL A 226 -4.42 14.87 8.31
CA VAL A 226 -4.70 14.18 7.04
C VAL A 226 -5.85 14.81 6.24
N GLY A 227 -6.84 15.39 6.91
CA GLY A 227 -7.92 16.15 6.24
C GLY A 227 -7.37 17.39 5.51
N LYS A 228 -6.42 18.10 6.13
CA LYS A 228 -5.74 19.23 5.49
C LYS A 228 -4.92 18.79 4.27
N VAL A 229 -4.24 17.63 4.34
CA VAL A 229 -3.53 17.07 3.17
C VAL A 229 -4.48 16.90 1.99
N ALA A 230 -5.64 16.29 2.23
CA ALA A 230 -6.65 16.05 1.20
C ALA A 230 -7.22 17.35 0.60
N THR A 231 -7.44 18.36 1.44
CA THR A 231 -7.92 19.69 1.01
C THR A 231 -6.88 20.42 0.20
N ASP A 232 -5.64 20.48 0.67
CA ASP A 232 -4.55 21.17 -0.04
C ASP A 232 -4.22 20.49 -1.39
N ALA A 233 -4.46 19.20 -1.51
CA ALA A 233 -4.33 18.42 -2.74
C ALA A 233 -5.57 18.46 -3.64
N GLU A 234 -6.68 19.05 -3.19
CA GLU A 234 -7.92 19.18 -3.95
C GLU A 234 -8.43 17.80 -4.48
N VAL A 235 -8.27 16.75 -3.67
CA VAL A 235 -8.67 15.40 -4.11
C VAL A 235 -10.18 15.21 -4.05
N SER A 236 -10.73 14.38 -4.95
CA SER A 236 -12.16 14.09 -4.98
C SER A 236 -12.61 13.17 -3.85
N CYS A 237 -11.73 12.28 -3.38
CA CYS A 237 -11.99 11.32 -2.31
C CYS A 237 -10.72 11.07 -1.48
N LEU A 238 -10.84 11.04 -0.16
CA LEU A 238 -9.80 10.61 0.77
C LEU A 238 -10.12 9.21 1.27
N MET A 239 -9.23 8.24 1.02
CA MET A 239 -9.32 6.89 1.56
C MET A 239 -8.19 6.68 2.58
N LEU A 240 -8.53 6.30 3.80
CA LEU A 240 -7.56 6.13 4.89
C LEU A 240 -7.13 4.67 5.02
N THR A 241 -5.86 4.46 5.30
CA THR A 241 -5.24 3.15 5.52
C THR A 241 -4.12 3.23 6.54
N HIS A 242 -3.39 2.13 6.75
CA HIS A 242 -2.23 2.07 7.65
C HIS A 242 -2.57 2.65 9.03
N PHE A 243 -3.67 2.13 9.63
CA PHE A 243 -4.16 2.68 10.89
C PHE A 243 -3.23 2.31 12.06
N ALA A 244 -2.66 3.32 12.67
CA ALA A 244 -1.86 3.18 13.88
C ALA A 244 -2.48 4.02 15.02
N PRO A 245 -3.13 3.36 16.03
CA PRO A 245 -3.31 1.91 16.20
C PRO A 245 -4.39 1.32 15.28
N PRO A 246 -4.44 -0.03 15.11
CA PRO A 246 -5.41 -0.68 14.22
C PRO A 246 -6.85 -0.67 14.77
N LYS A 247 -7.02 -0.46 16.07
CA LYS A 247 -8.32 -0.31 16.75
C LYS A 247 -8.47 1.11 17.25
N PHE A 248 -9.54 1.75 16.83
CA PHE A 248 -9.81 3.17 17.11
C PHE A 248 -11.30 3.49 16.99
N ASP A 249 -11.69 4.64 17.54
CA ASP A 249 -13.03 5.20 17.40
C ASP A 249 -13.20 5.83 16.01
N ARG A 250 -14.02 5.19 15.16
CA ARG A 250 -14.26 5.61 13.76
C ARG A 250 -15.01 6.93 13.68
N GLU A 251 -15.99 7.15 14.54
CA GLU A 251 -16.81 8.38 14.51
C GLU A 251 -15.94 9.57 14.88
N LYS A 252 -15.06 9.40 15.88
CA LYS A 252 -14.09 10.41 16.28
C LYS A 252 -13.08 10.71 15.19
N LEU A 253 -12.53 9.68 14.52
CA LEU A 253 -11.63 9.84 13.39
C LEU A 253 -12.29 10.63 12.26
N LEU A 254 -13.48 10.21 11.81
CA LEU A 254 -14.24 10.89 10.77
C LEU A 254 -14.56 12.34 11.15
N SER A 255 -15.02 12.57 12.38
CA SER A 255 -15.28 13.92 12.89
C SER A 255 -14.03 14.80 12.89
N THR A 256 -12.87 14.24 13.18
CA THR A 256 -11.59 14.97 13.18
C THR A 256 -11.19 15.34 11.76
N VAL A 257 -11.18 14.39 10.84
CA VAL A 257 -10.77 14.58 9.45
C VAL A 257 -11.71 15.55 8.71
N SER A 258 -13.02 15.45 8.95
CA SER A 258 -14.04 16.29 8.29
C SER A 258 -14.02 17.75 8.72
N ARG A 259 -13.22 18.14 9.70
CA ARG A 259 -13.01 19.57 10.02
C ARG A 259 -12.27 20.31 8.92
N ASP A 260 -11.35 19.62 8.26
CA ASP A 260 -10.46 20.19 7.26
C ASP A 260 -10.75 19.71 5.84
N PHE A 261 -11.49 18.60 5.66
CA PHE A 261 -11.85 18.08 4.34
C PHE A 261 -13.36 17.84 4.24
N ALA A 262 -13.99 18.56 3.32
CA ALA A 262 -15.45 18.48 3.09
C ALA A 262 -15.86 17.38 2.11
N GLY A 263 -14.90 16.75 1.41
CA GLY A 263 -15.15 15.67 0.46
C GLY A 263 -15.43 14.32 1.15
N PRO A 264 -15.73 13.28 0.37
CA PRO A 264 -15.89 11.92 0.87
C PRO A 264 -14.66 11.39 1.58
N VAL A 265 -14.81 10.90 2.81
CA VAL A 265 -13.77 10.22 3.59
C VAL A 265 -14.14 8.75 3.77
N LEU A 266 -13.29 7.85 3.31
CA LEU A 266 -13.46 6.41 3.44
C LEU A 266 -12.49 5.89 4.51
N VAL A 267 -13.03 5.32 5.58
CA VAL A 267 -12.22 4.55 6.54
C VAL A 267 -11.97 3.18 5.92
N GLY A 268 -10.78 2.98 5.40
CA GLY A 268 -10.41 1.77 4.67
C GLY A 268 -10.52 0.50 5.50
N GLU A 269 -10.93 -0.55 4.86
CA GLU A 269 -11.00 -1.90 5.41
C GLU A 269 -10.28 -2.87 4.47
N ASP A 270 -9.76 -3.96 5.03
CA ASP A 270 -9.20 -5.02 4.22
C ASP A 270 -10.23 -5.53 3.21
N LEU A 271 -9.79 -5.70 1.95
CA LEU A 271 -10.60 -6.10 0.80
C LEU A 271 -11.65 -5.07 0.35
N MET A 272 -11.59 -3.84 0.85
CA MET A 272 -12.40 -2.75 0.30
C MET A 272 -11.82 -2.31 -1.05
N THR A 273 -12.67 -2.27 -2.06
CA THR A 273 -12.31 -1.86 -3.42
C THR A 273 -13.09 -0.61 -3.82
N LEU A 274 -12.38 0.40 -4.28
CA LEU A 274 -12.92 1.58 -4.96
C LEU A 274 -12.75 1.38 -6.48
N ASP A 275 -13.84 1.34 -7.21
CA ASP A 275 -13.87 1.33 -8.68
C ASP A 275 -14.04 2.78 -9.15
N LEU A 276 -12.97 3.39 -9.65
CA LEU A 276 -12.96 4.80 -10.05
C LEU A 276 -13.87 5.05 -11.25
N ALA A 277 -13.84 4.17 -12.26
CA ALA A 277 -14.68 4.29 -13.45
C ALA A 277 -16.18 4.27 -13.13
N ARG A 278 -16.58 3.50 -12.11
CA ARG A 278 -17.98 3.38 -11.68
C ARG A 278 -18.34 4.29 -10.51
N ASN A 279 -17.37 4.99 -9.96
CA ASN A 279 -17.51 5.77 -8.73
C ASN A 279 -18.24 4.97 -7.63
N SER A 280 -17.78 3.78 -7.34
CA SER A 280 -18.46 2.86 -6.42
C SER A 280 -17.46 2.10 -5.53
N ILE A 281 -17.91 1.82 -4.31
CA ILE A 281 -17.18 1.00 -3.34
C ILE A 281 -17.82 -0.37 -3.28
N SER A 282 -17.00 -1.41 -3.27
CA SER A 282 -17.40 -2.76 -2.90
C SER A 282 -16.60 -3.25 -1.68
N TRP A 283 -17.30 -3.82 -0.71
CA TRP A 283 -16.69 -4.41 0.47
C TRP A 283 -17.58 -5.52 1.01
N LYS A 284 -17.02 -6.73 1.18
CA LYS A 284 -17.79 -7.94 1.52
C LYS A 284 -18.92 -8.15 0.49
N LYS A 285 -20.18 -8.13 0.96
CA LYS A 285 -21.38 -8.28 0.11
C LYS A 285 -22.05 -6.93 -0.25
N MET A 286 -21.45 -5.81 0.18
CA MET A 286 -22.01 -4.48 -0.08
C MET A 286 -21.37 -3.89 -1.33
N GLN A 287 -22.21 -3.20 -2.10
CA GLN A 287 -21.77 -2.30 -3.16
C GLN A 287 -22.54 -0.98 -3.01
N ILE A 288 -21.79 0.11 -2.94
CA ILE A 288 -22.33 1.45 -2.68
C ILE A 288 -21.81 2.38 -3.78
N ALA A 289 -22.69 3.04 -4.50
CA ALA A 289 -22.32 4.12 -5.40
C ALA A 289 -21.94 5.36 -4.56
N LEU A 290 -20.79 5.95 -4.83
CA LEU A 290 -20.47 7.27 -4.29
C LEU A 290 -21.27 8.29 -5.11
N GLY A 291 -22.15 9.03 -4.45
CA GLY A 291 -22.94 10.07 -5.12
C GLY A 291 -22.01 11.11 -5.76
N SER A 292 -22.35 11.61 -6.94
CA SER A 292 -21.68 12.79 -7.50
C SER A 292 -21.92 13.96 -6.54
N VAL A 293 -20.87 14.45 -5.89
CA VAL A 293 -20.92 15.74 -5.21
C VAL A 293 -20.98 16.79 -6.31
N ASN A 294 -22.19 17.25 -6.65
CA ASN A 294 -22.33 18.42 -7.50
C ASN A 294 -21.80 19.63 -6.71
N LEU A 295 -20.55 19.98 -6.94
CA LEU A 295 -20.02 21.28 -6.57
C LEU A 295 -20.63 22.31 -7.54
N ASN A 296 -21.82 22.83 -7.18
CA ASN A 296 -22.38 24.03 -7.79
C ASN A 296 -21.74 25.27 -7.20
#